data_90389f9927bf474ecfca5c419484e90f
#
_entry.id   90389f9927bf474ecfca5c419484e90f
#
_cell.length_a   1.000
_cell.length_b   1.000
_cell.length_c   1.000
_cell.angle_alpha   90.00
_cell.angle_beta   90.00
_cell.angle_gamma   90.00
#
_symmetry.space_group_name_H-M   'P 1'
#
loop_
_entity.id
_entity.type
_entity.pdbx_description
1 polymer ?
#
loop_
_entity_poly.entity_id
_entity_poly.type
_entity_poly.pdbx_seq_one_letter_code
_entity_poly.pdbx_strand_id
1 'polypeptide(L)'
;DSRESASIYICRDLLLKGAIIHIYDPMVPPKRIISDIENLLESENFEENSLKELISKVYVYTNINDAVKSTEAILILTEWDEFKRYDWKKFIQRSKINVHLFDSRNIVDKSFTQNLYSIGS
;
A
#
# COMPACT_ATOMS: atom_id res chain seq x y z
N ASP A 1 -15.47 -1.23 -7.12
CA ASP A 1 -14.47 -1.79 -8.01
C ASP A 1 -13.74 -2.94 -7.32
N SER A 2 -13.63 -4.07 -8.01
CA SER A 2 -13.00 -5.26 -7.44
C SER A 2 -11.53 -5.04 -7.07
N ARG A 3 -10.83 -4.16 -7.78
CA ARG A 3 -9.43 -3.86 -7.49
C ARG A 3 -9.28 -3.16 -6.14
N GLU A 4 -10.16 -2.19 -5.88
CA GLU A 4 -10.16 -1.46 -4.61
C GLU A 4 -10.47 -2.41 -3.47
N SER A 5 -11.45 -3.29 -3.67
CA SER A 5 -11.84 -4.26 -2.64
C SER A 5 -10.68 -5.17 -2.25
N ALA A 6 -9.94 -5.68 -3.23
CA ALA A 6 -8.79 -6.55 -2.97
C ALA A 6 -7.71 -5.81 -2.16
N SER A 7 -7.40 -4.58 -2.53
CA SER A 7 -6.39 -3.78 -1.83
C SER A 7 -6.79 -3.50 -0.38
N ILE A 8 -8.06 -3.23 -0.15
CA ILE A 8 -8.59 -2.92 1.18
C ILE A 8 -8.52 -4.13 2.10
N TYR A 9 -8.79 -5.33 1.59
CA TYR A 9 -8.64 -6.56 2.38
C TYR A 9 -7.18 -6.79 2.77
N ILE A 10 -6.25 -6.50 1.88
CA ILE A 10 -4.81 -6.62 2.20
C ILE A 10 -4.42 -5.61 3.29
N CYS A 11 -4.91 -4.39 3.19
CA CYS A 11 -4.69 -3.37 4.24
C CYS A 11 -5.20 -3.85 5.59
N ARG A 12 -6.41 -4.40 5.63
CA ARG A 12 -6.98 -4.96 6.86
C ARG A 12 -6.06 -6.03 7.45
N ASP A 13 -5.63 -6.98 6.63
CA ASP A 13 -4.79 -8.07 7.11
C ASP A 13 -3.47 -7.57 7.68
N LEU A 14 -2.85 -6.60 7.02
CA LEU A 14 -1.61 -6.00 7.50
C LEU A 14 -1.82 -5.24 8.82
N LEU A 15 -2.90 -4.50 8.93
CA LEU A 15 -3.24 -3.78 10.16
C LEU A 15 -3.43 -4.74 11.33
N LEU A 16 -4.11 -5.85 11.09
CA LEU A 16 -4.35 -6.87 12.13
C LEU A 16 -3.05 -7.53 12.59
N LYS A 17 -2.02 -7.52 11.76
CA LYS A 17 -0.70 -8.02 12.12
C LYS A 17 0.19 -6.96 12.76
N GLY A 18 -0.33 -5.77 12.99
CA GLY A 18 0.39 -4.71 13.67
C GLY A 18 1.16 -3.77 12.76
N ALA A 19 0.97 -3.84 11.46
CA ALA A 19 1.68 -2.97 10.52
C ALA A 19 1.16 -1.53 10.57
N ILE A 20 2.06 -0.59 10.33
CA ILE A 20 1.73 0.79 10.01
C ILE A 20 1.73 0.87 8.49
N ILE A 21 0.65 1.37 7.91
CA ILE A 21 0.54 1.41 6.45
C ILE A 21 0.49 2.83 5.92
N HIS A 22 1.26 3.02 4.85
CA HIS A 22 1.27 4.25 4.06
C HIS A 22 0.60 3.93 2.74
N ILE A 23 -0.41 4.70 2.37
CA ILE A 23 -1.18 4.44 1.15
C ILE A 23 -1.05 5.63 0.20
N TYR A 24 -0.81 5.33 -1.05
CA TYR A 24 -0.87 6.31 -2.12
C TYR A 24 -1.67 5.74 -3.28
N ASP A 25 -2.71 6.44 -3.70
CA ASP A 25 -3.48 6.09 -4.88
C ASP A 25 -3.86 7.38 -5.61
N PRO A 26 -3.38 7.58 -6.85
CA PRO A 26 -3.64 8.82 -7.57
C PRO A 26 -5.09 8.94 -8.05
N MET A 27 -5.85 7.84 -8.04
CA MET A 27 -7.19 7.79 -8.61
C MET A 27 -8.30 7.79 -7.57
N VAL A 28 -7.96 7.58 -6.29
CA VAL A 28 -8.96 7.49 -5.21
C VAL A 28 -8.66 8.55 -4.15
N PRO A 29 -9.64 9.40 -3.82
CA PRO A 29 -9.41 10.42 -2.79
C PRO A 29 -9.07 9.83 -1.42
N PRO A 30 -8.16 10.46 -0.66
CA PRO A 30 -7.77 9.96 0.67
C PRO A 30 -8.95 9.68 1.61
N LYS A 31 -9.95 10.55 1.62
CA LYS A 31 -11.13 10.35 2.47
C LYS A 31 -11.87 9.06 2.15
N ARG A 32 -11.94 8.72 0.86
CA ARG A 32 -12.60 7.50 0.43
C ARG A 32 -11.82 6.27 0.85
N ILE A 33 -10.50 6.32 0.74
CA ILE A 33 -9.65 5.20 1.16
C ILE A 33 -9.86 4.92 2.65
N ILE A 34 -9.80 5.95 3.48
CA ILE A 34 -10.02 5.82 4.93
C ILE A 34 -11.41 5.27 5.20
N SER A 35 -12.42 5.84 4.55
CA SER A 35 -13.82 5.43 4.73
C SER A 35 -14.03 3.97 4.37
N ASP A 36 -13.42 3.51 3.27
CA ASP A 36 -13.55 2.12 2.82
C ASP A 36 -12.93 1.15 3.83
N ILE A 37 -11.78 1.51 4.39
CA ILE A 37 -11.13 0.69 5.43
C ILE A 37 -11.98 0.66 6.70
N GLU A 38 -12.47 1.83 7.14
CA GLU A 38 -13.33 1.91 8.31
C GLU A 38 -14.60 1.07 8.14
N ASN A 39 -15.24 1.17 6.99
CA ASN A 39 -16.46 0.42 6.72
C ASN A 39 -16.21 -1.09 6.73
N LEU A 40 -15.08 -1.53 6.19
CA LEU A 40 -14.73 -2.94 6.24
C LEU A 40 -14.54 -3.42 7.67
N LEU A 41 -13.78 -2.68 8.47
CA LEU A 41 -13.53 -3.05 9.87
C LEU A 41 -14.83 -3.03 10.69
N GLU A 42 -15.70 -2.06 10.46
CA GLU A 42 -17.00 -2.02 11.13
C GLU A 42 -17.84 -3.25 10.77
N SER A 43 -17.83 -3.65 9.50
CA SER A 43 -18.58 -4.82 9.05
C SER A 43 -18.09 -6.12 9.69
N GLU A 44 -16.86 -6.13 10.19
CA GLU A 44 -16.25 -7.28 10.84
C GLU A 44 -16.36 -7.23 12.36
N ASN A 45 -17.20 -6.32 12.86
CA ASN A 45 -17.58 -6.23 14.28
C ASN A 45 -16.44 -5.89 15.25
N PHE A 46 -15.47 -5.09 14.80
CA PHE A 46 -14.46 -4.57 15.71
C PHE A 46 -15.08 -3.56 16.66
N GLU A 47 -14.65 -3.60 17.93
CA GLU A 47 -15.07 -2.61 18.91
C GLU A 47 -14.55 -1.21 18.51
N GLU A 48 -15.27 -0.17 18.94
CA GLU A 48 -14.93 1.20 18.58
C GLU A 48 -13.49 1.57 18.93
N ASN A 49 -13.02 1.19 20.11
CA ASN A 49 -11.65 1.50 20.52
C ASN A 49 -10.62 0.76 19.68
N SER A 50 -10.88 -0.50 19.36
CA SER A 50 -10.01 -1.28 18.48
C SER A 50 -9.98 -0.70 17.08
N LEU A 51 -11.14 -0.27 16.57
CA LEU A 51 -11.25 0.36 15.27
C LEU A 51 -10.41 1.64 15.20
N LYS A 52 -10.51 2.50 16.22
CA LYS A 52 -9.74 3.73 16.27
C LYS A 52 -8.24 3.47 16.32
N GLU A 53 -7.83 2.46 17.06
CA GLU A 53 -6.42 2.09 17.14
C GLU A 53 -5.89 1.60 15.79
N LEU A 54 -6.63 0.75 15.10
CA LEU A 54 -6.25 0.25 13.78
C LEU A 54 -6.16 1.41 12.77
N ILE A 55 -7.16 2.26 12.74
CA ILE A 55 -7.19 3.39 11.79
C ILE A 55 -6.07 4.39 12.08
N SER A 56 -5.65 4.52 13.32
CA SER A 56 -4.53 5.43 13.66
C SER A 56 -3.22 5.02 13.01
N LYS A 57 -3.11 3.79 12.51
CA LYS A 57 -1.92 3.29 11.81
C LYS A 57 -2.00 3.45 10.30
N VAL A 58 -3.06 4.06 9.79
CA VAL A 58 -3.26 4.29 8.36
C VAL A 58 -2.91 5.73 8.03
N TYR A 59 -1.97 5.91 7.10
CA TYR A 59 -1.56 7.23 6.62
C TYR A 59 -1.76 7.26 5.11
N VAL A 60 -2.59 8.18 4.62
CA VAL A 60 -2.85 8.32 3.19
C VAL A 60 -2.16 9.57 2.69
N TYR A 61 -1.39 9.42 1.62
CA TYR A 61 -0.56 10.49 1.05
C TYR A 61 -1.07 10.89 -0.32
N THR A 62 -0.83 12.14 -0.68
CA THR A 62 -1.12 12.67 -2.02
C THR A 62 0.13 12.77 -2.89
N ASN A 63 1.28 12.42 -2.33
CA ASN A 63 2.57 12.44 -3.03
C ASN A 63 3.28 11.12 -2.77
N ILE A 64 3.70 10.46 -3.85
CA ILE A 64 4.31 9.12 -3.73
C ILE A 64 5.65 9.17 -2.98
N ASN A 65 6.42 10.23 -3.14
CA ASN A 65 7.70 10.33 -2.44
C ASN A 65 7.53 10.35 -0.92
N ASP A 66 6.46 11.01 -0.45
CA ASP A 66 6.15 11.02 0.97
C ASP A 66 5.65 9.66 1.44
N ALA A 67 4.86 8.99 0.61
CA ALA A 67 4.31 7.68 0.96
C ALA A 67 5.40 6.62 1.15
N VAL A 68 6.40 6.59 0.27
CA VAL A 68 7.46 5.56 0.30
C VAL A 68 8.56 5.87 1.31
N LYS A 69 8.60 7.08 1.83
CA LYS A 69 9.66 7.49 2.76
C LYS A 69 9.57 6.68 4.05
N SER A 70 10.72 6.16 4.48
CA SER A 70 10.86 5.41 5.74
C SER A 70 10.01 4.14 5.81
N THR A 71 9.69 3.55 4.67
CA THR A 71 8.96 2.27 4.62
C THR A 71 9.93 1.11 4.49
N GLU A 72 9.53 -0.05 5.01
CA GLU A 72 10.32 -1.28 4.93
C GLU A 72 9.94 -2.13 3.73
N ALA A 73 8.73 -1.93 3.22
CA ALA A 73 8.22 -2.64 2.07
C ALA A 73 7.27 -1.76 1.27
N ILE A 74 7.25 -1.97 -0.03
CA ILE A 74 6.35 -1.30 -0.95
C ILE A 74 5.54 -2.38 -1.65
N LEU A 75 4.22 -2.28 -1.59
CA LEU A 75 3.31 -3.21 -2.25
C LEU A 75 2.58 -2.49 -3.38
N ILE A 76 2.75 -2.97 -4.60
CA ILE A 76 2.04 -2.43 -5.76
C ILE A 76 0.82 -3.31 -5.97
N LEU A 77 -0.36 -2.79 -5.61
CA LEU A 77 -1.61 -3.55 -5.61
C LEU A 77 -2.55 -3.14 -6.75
N THR A 78 -2.23 -2.06 -7.44
CA THR A 78 -3.01 -1.56 -8.57
C THR A 78 -2.09 -1.28 -9.75
N GLU A 79 -2.62 -1.30 -10.97
CA GLU A 79 -1.82 -1.12 -12.18
C GLU A 79 -2.08 0.21 -12.89
N TRP A 80 -2.21 1.29 -12.09
CA TRP A 80 -2.36 2.62 -12.66
C TRP A 80 -1.18 2.98 -13.56
N ASP A 81 -1.44 3.66 -14.65
CA ASP A 81 -0.39 4.03 -15.60
C ASP A 81 0.73 4.83 -14.96
N GLU A 82 0.40 5.66 -13.98
CA GLU A 82 1.40 6.42 -13.24
C GLU A 82 2.47 5.51 -12.66
N PHE A 83 2.07 4.36 -12.09
CA PHE A 83 3.00 3.44 -11.46
C PHE A 83 3.93 2.77 -12.46
N LYS A 84 3.49 2.59 -13.69
CA LYS A 84 4.32 2.01 -14.76
C LYS A 84 5.43 2.94 -15.20
N ARG A 85 5.28 4.24 -14.96
CA ARG A 85 6.24 5.27 -15.38
C ARG A 85 7.30 5.58 -14.35
N TYR A 86 7.16 5.11 -13.11
CA TYR A 86 8.13 5.39 -12.07
C TYR A 86 9.39 4.55 -12.21
N ASP A 87 10.51 5.13 -11.85
CA ASP A 87 11.76 4.42 -11.68
C ASP A 87 11.80 3.84 -10.26
N TRP A 88 11.24 2.66 -10.10
CA TRP A 88 11.17 1.99 -8.79
C TRP A 88 12.54 1.72 -8.19
N LYS A 89 13.52 1.47 -9.05
CA LYS A 89 14.89 1.25 -8.60
C LYS A 89 15.42 2.47 -7.86
N LYS A 90 15.14 3.67 -8.37
CA LYS A 90 15.56 4.92 -7.71
C LYS A 90 14.89 5.10 -6.36
N PHE A 91 13.61 4.76 -6.24
CA PHE A 91 12.92 4.85 -4.95
C PHE A 91 13.62 3.99 -3.90
N ILE A 92 13.97 2.76 -4.26
CA ILE A 92 14.63 1.84 -3.33
C ILE A 92 16.06 2.28 -3.02
N GLN A 93 16.79 2.75 -4.02
CA GLN A 93 18.18 3.20 -3.83
C GLN A 93 18.29 4.42 -2.94
N ARG A 94 17.27 5.28 -2.93
CA ARG A 94 17.24 6.47 -2.08
C ARG A 94 16.93 6.13 -0.62
N SER A 95 16.38 4.97 -0.38
CA SER A 95 16.06 4.56 0.98
C SER A 95 17.33 4.21 1.74
N LYS A 96 17.39 4.59 3.02
CA LYS A 96 18.52 4.25 3.89
C LYS A 96 18.42 2.84 4.44
N ILE A 97 17.24 2.22 4.29
CA ILE A 97 17.00 0.85 4.73
C ILE A 97 16.77 -0.03 3.52
N ASN A 98 16.89 -1.32 3.72
CA ASN A 98 16.72 -2.30 2.66
C ASN A 98 15.23 -2.54 2.40
N VAL A 99 14.67 -1.81 1.43
CA VAL A 99 13.24 -1.86 1.13
C VAL A 99 12.93 -3.01 0.19
N HIS A 100 11.90 -3.78 0.52
CA HIS A 100 11.40 -4.87 -0.32
C HIS A 100 10.24 -4.38 -1.18
N LEU A 101 10.27 -4.71 -2.48
CA LEU A 101 9.23 -4.30 -3.42
C LEU A 101 8.43 -5.52 -3.85
N PHE A 102 7.12 -5.49 -3.56
CA PHE A 102 6.18 -6.56 -3.94
C PHE A 102 5.31 -6.06 -5.08
N ASP A 103 5.52 -6.62 -6.26
CA ASP A 103 4.82 -6.23 -7.49
C ASP A 103 3.76 -7.27 -7.84
N SER A 104 2.54 -7.04 -7.36
CA SER A 104 1.43 -7.96 -7.61
C SER A 104 0.79 -7.76 -8.99
N ARG A 105 1.17 -6.71 -9.70
CA ARG A 105 0.59 -6.37 -11.02
C ARG A 105 1.57 -6.52 -12.18
N ASN A 106 2.79 -6.94 -11.88
CA ASN A 106 3.78 -7.25 -12.91
C ASN A 106 4.12 -6.05 -13.79
N ILE A 107 4.25 -4.87 -13.17
CA ILE A 107 4.50 -3.61 -13.87
C ILE A 107 5.94 -3.11 -13.76
N VAL A 108 6.74 -3.67 -12.87
CA VAL A 108 8.13 -3.25 -12.64
C VAL A 108 9.04 -3.93 -13.66
N ASP A 109 10.06 -3.19 -14.14
CA ASP A 109 11.05 -3.71 -15.08
C ASP A 109 11.71 -4.96 -14.50
N LYS A 110 11.67 -6.05 -15.25
CA LYS A 110 12.22 -7.35 -14.84
C LYS A 110 13.74 -7.36 -14.73
N SER A 111 14.43 -6.38 -15.31
CA SER A 111 15.87 -6.25 -15.14
C SER A 111 16.26 -5.84 -13.71
N PHE A 112 15.31 -5.31 -12.95
CA PHE A 112 15.49 -4.97 -11.55
C PHE A 112 15.26 -6.23 -10.70
N THR A 113 16.33 -6.79 -10.17
CA THR A 113 16.25 -8.07 -9.43
C THR A 113 16.46 -7.94 -7.93
N GLN A 114 17.04 -6.84 -7.46
CA GLN A 114 17.32 -6.66 -6.03
C GLN A 114 16.03 -6.35 -5.26
N ASN A 115 15.69 -7.21 -4.29
CA ASN A 115 14.51 -7.05 -3.43
C ASN A 115 13.20 -6.94 -4.19
N LEU A 116 13.12 -7.50 -5.40
CA LEU A 116 11.90 -7.52 -6.18
C LEU A 116 11.19 -8.86 -6.03
N TYR A 117 9.91 -8.81 -5.70
CA TYR A 117 9.05 -9.98 -5.55
C TYR A 117 7.82 -9.81 -6.43
N SER A 118 7.59 -10.72 -7.36
CA SER A 118 6.42 -10.70 -8.23
C SER A 118 5.42 -11.75 -7.80
N ILE A 119 4.14 -11.38 -7.79
CA ILE A 119 3.06 -12.26 -7.37
C ILE A 119 2.16 -12.52 -8.58
N GLY A 120 1.91 -13.78 -8.89
CA GLY A 120 0.97 -14.16 -9.94
C GLY A 120 1.46 -13.91 -11.36
N SER A 121 2.75 -13.84 -11.56
CA SER A 121 3.32 -13.60 -12.88
C SER A 121 3.38 -14.88 -13.73
#